data_d64335a4c3b2cb7e9016dfc5bca98864
#
_entry.id   d64335a4c3b2cb7e9016dfc5bca98864
#
_cell.length_a   1.000
_cell.length_b   1.000
_cell.length_c   1.000
_cell.angle_alpha   90.00
_cell.angle_beta   90.00
_cell.angle_gamma   90.00
#
_symmetry.space_group_name_H-M   'P 1'
#
loop_
_entity.id
_entity.type
_entity.pdbx_description
1 polymer ?
#
loop_
_entity_poly.entity_id
_entity_poly.type
_entity_poly.pdbx_seq_one_letter_code
_entity_poly.pdbx_strand_id
1 'polypeptide(L)'
;MKLKPSIFVLGALLFFTLETAHTQNTPVSFPRLEPDPKALEYHRLGASGYTWTDYAEISLWASGDTSLSNLGRIQAAVLSLNSSGELPSGGKERAEFILTYMHRNILRSYSFYQTRIDAIFTNGGYNCVSSAVLYMILCESAGIRSSGVITKDHAFVMVYIDGQEIDVETTNRYGFDPGNRREFHDQFGRLGFTYVPAQNYRDRQTISKVQLISMILNNRIADHERQNRYADSVPVAIDRAALLLGEAFSSASGITSPETLFEDPGKVIMDRLFNYGASLVRAHREEDGILWAEAASARYADTGRWQEFIMTAVNNRIARFLRERDSNTTSARNFLESKKSVLTEENYAQLDAILADAELLKRANQIRSPEEGNSVISGVQQARDSGRLTERRANELIYYSILKTAAVLCAAPARNWRAAINFIETAVIRFGTNREIEQTLRTYRNNLAADYHNRFAAEWNRKNYDQAELILNEGLSEFPDDRQLLSDRQTVNRNRAR
;
A
#
# COMPACT_ATOMS: atom_id res chain seq x y z
N MET A 1 -0.31 8.91 33.87
CA MET A 1 0.57 9.24 32.73
C MET A 1 0.55 8.05 31.78
N LYS A 2 0.11 8.19 30.53
CA LYS A 2 0.05 7.10 29.56
C LYS A 2 1.29 7.19 28.69
N LEU A 3 2.22 6.25 28.80
CA LEU A 3 3.29 6.08 27.83
C LEU A 3 2.65 5.65 26.50
N LYS A 4 2.87 6.44 25.46
CA LYS A 4 2.48 6.07 24.10
C LYS A 4 3.49 5.04 23.57
N PRO A 5 3.06 3.95 22.94
CA PRO A 5 3.98 3.06 22.25
C PRO A 5 4.65 3.85 21.11
N SER A 6 5.99 3.83 21.06
CA SER A 6 6.73 4.36 19.93
C SER A 6 6.61 3.37 18.77
N ILE A 7 5.53 3.51 18.00
CA ILE A 7 5.38 2.80 16.73
C ILE A 7 6.15 3.61 15.71
N PHE A 8 7.35 3.15 15.34
CA PHE A 8 8.00 3.59 14.11
C PHE A 8 7.21 2.98 12.94
N VAL A 9 6.22 3.73 12.46
CA VAL A 9 5.55 3.46 11.19
C VAL A 9 6.28 4.27 10.14
N LEU A 10 7.07 3.62 9.29
CA LEU A 10 7.44 4.20 8.01
C LEU A 10 6.17 4.39 7.17
N GLY A 11 5.91 5.63 6.88
CA GLY A 11 5.18 6.25 5.80
C GLY A 11 3.83 5.71 5.35
N ALA A 12 2.84 6.53 5.59
CA ALA A 12 1.50 6.68 5.01
C ALA A 12 0.33 6.42 5.97
N LEU A 13 0.03 7.43 6.80
CA LEU A 13 -1.25 7.53 7.50
C LEU A 13 -2.31 8.03 6.50
N LEU A 14 -3.22 7.14 6.11
CA LEU A 14 -4.52 7.51 5.56
C LEU A 14 -5.58 7.19 6.62
N PHE A 15 -6.23 8.23 7.11
CA PHE A 15 -7.40 8.12 7.98
C PHE A 15 -8.59 7.57 7.19
N PHE A 16 -9.15 6.45 7.63
CA PHE A 16 -10.48 6.00 7.23
C PHE A 16 -11.33 5.64 8.45
N THR A 17 -12.57 6.08 8.41
CA THR A 17 -13.64 5.86 9.36
C THR A 17 -14.03 4.37 9.44
N LEU A 18 -14.32 3.90 10.67
CA LEU A 18 -14.78 2.54 10.95
C LEU A 18 -16.18 2.30 10.35
N GLU A 19 -16.26 1.37 9.40
CA GLU A 19 -17.46 0.56 9.22
C GLU A 19 -17.09 -0.90 9.56
N THR A 20 -17.73 -1.44 10.60
CA THR A 20 -17.60 -2.84 11.00
C THR A 20 -18.48 -3.71 10.08
N ALA A 21 -17.94 -4.16 8.96
CA ALA A 21 -18.54 -5.23 8.19
C ALA A 21 -17.90 -6.57 8.61
N HIS A 22 -18.65 -7.40 9.31
CA HIS A 22 -18.37 -8.82 9.43
C HIS A 22 -18.46 -9.46 8.03
N THR A 23 -17.35 -9.59 7.32
CA THR A 23 -17.31 -10.35 6.08
C THR A 23 -17.16 -11.83 6.40
N GLN A 24 -18.17 -12.61 6.01
CA GLN A 24 -18.11 -14.08 5.96
C GLN A 24 -16.90 -14.50 5.12
N ASN A 25 -16.17 -15.52 5.59
CA ASN A 25 -15.05 -16.16 4.90
C ASN A 25 -15.54 -16.92 3.64
N THR A 26 -15.85 -16.20 2.57
CA THR A 26 -15.92 -16.80 1.25
C THR A 26 -14.48 -16.98 0.75
N PRO A 27 -14.09 -18.19 0.30
CA PRO A 27 -12.76 -18.40 -0.28
C PRO A 27 -12.52 -17.40 -1.39
N VAL A 28 -11.38 -16.71 -1.34
CA VAL A 28 -11.02 -15.76 -2.40
C VAL A 28 -10.65 -16.54 -3.64
N SER A 29 -11.37 -16.32 -4.74
CA SER A 29 -10.90 -16.70 -6.05
C SER A 29 -9.88 -15.68 -6.50
N PHE A 30 -8.62 -16.06 -6.56
CA PHE A 30 -7.57 -15.21 -7.10
C PHE A 30 -7.69 -15.06 -8.63
N PRO A 31 -7.28 -13.90 -9.19
CA PRO A 31 -7.17 -13.76 -10.63
C PRO A 31 -6.19 -14.79 -11.20
N ARG A 32 -6.40 -15.22 -12.44
CA ARG A 32 -5.49 -16.15 -13.09
C ARG A 32 -4.10 -15.53 -13.28
N LEU A 33 -3.09 -16.37 -13.11
CA LEU A 33 -1.66 -16.04 -13.28
C LEU A 33 -1.08 -16.55 -14.61
N GLU A 34 -1.84 -17.34 -15.36
CA GLU A 34 -1.46 -17.82 -16.69
C GLU A 34 -2.09 -16.94 -17.78
N PRO A 35 -1.44 -16.75 -18.93
CA PRO A 35 -2.00 -15.99 -20.03
C PRO A 35 -3.19 -16.71 -20.67
N ASP A 36 -4.04 -15.93 -21.38
CA ASP A 36 -4.97 -16.50 -22.32
C ASP A 36 -4.21 -17.24 -23.42
N PRO A 37 -4.50 -18.50 -23.73
CA PRO A 37 -3.86 -19.24 -24.82
C PRO A 37 -3.85 -18.49 -26.15
N LYS A 38 -4.88 -17.68 -26.43
CA LYS A 38 -4.94 -16.84 -27.63
C LYS A 38 -3.83 -15.79 -27.69
N ALA A 39 -3.42 -15.24 -26.55
CA ALA A 39 -2.31 -14.28 -26.54
C ALA A 39 -1.02 -14.88 -27.09
N LEU A 40 -0.71 -16.10 -26.67
CA LEU A 40 0.46 -16.85 -27.17
C LEU A 40 0.29 -17.31 -28.61
N GLU A 41 -0.92 -17.69 -29.01
CA GLU A 41 -1.26 -18.03 -30.41
C GLU A 41 -1.02 -16.82 -31.33
N TYR A 42 -1.56 -15.66 -30.97
CA TYR A 42 -1.35 -14.43 -31.73
C TYR A 42 0.12 -14.01 -31.77
N HIS A 43 0.85 -14.14 -30.66
CA HIS A 43 2.30 -13.90 -30.71
C HIS A 43 3.01 -14.77 -31.73
N ARG A 44 2.74 -16.09 -31.72
CA ARG A 44 3.36 -17.05 -32.67
C ARG A 44 2.99 -16.77 -34.11
N LEU A 45 1.76 -16.34 -34.39
CA LEU A 45 1.28 -15.97 -35.72
C LEU A 45 2.12 -14.83 -36.32
N GLY A 46 2.64 -13.92 -35.48
CA GLY A 46 3.50 -12.82 -35.89
C GLY A 46 4.78 -13.24 -36.58
N ALA A 47 5.29 -14.45 -36.34
CA ALA A 47 6.47 -14.98 -37.03
C ALA A 47 6.22 -15.22 -38.52
N SER A 48 4.97 -15.48 -38.94
CA SER A 48 4.58 -15.67 -40.35
C SER A 48 4.16 -14.36 -41.02
N GLY A 49 4.01 -13.27 -40.25
CA GLY A 49 3.44 -12.01 -40.70
C GLY A 49 1.91 -12.00 -40.53
N TYR A 50 1.40 -10.86 -40.08
CA TYR A 50 -0.04 -10.67 -39.86
C TYR A 50 -0.72 -10.13 -41.11
N THR A 51 -1.93 -10.60 -41.37
CA THR A 51 -2.87 -10.02 -42.34
C THR A 51 -3.73 -8.96 -41.64
N TRP A 52 -4.49 -8.17 -42.43
CA TRP A 52 -5.45 -7.23 -41.83
C TRP A 52 -6.55 -7.94 -41.02
N THR A 53 -6.93 -9.18 -41.38
CA THR A 53 -7.89 -9.99 -40.61
C THR A 53 -7.33 -10.36 -39.26
N ASP A 54 -6.06 -10.77 -39.19
CA ASP A 54 -5.38 -11.10 -37.94
C ASP A 54 -5.35 -9.86 -37.02
N TYR A 55 -5.03 -8.69 -37.55
CA TYR A 55 -5.07 -7.44 -36.75
C TYR A 55 -6.49 -7.12 -36.24
N ALA A 56 -7.52 -7.39 -37.05
CA ALA A 56 -8.91 -7.23 -36.63
C ALA A 56 -9.30 -8.18 -35.48
N GLU A 57 -8.94 -9.46 -35.60
CA GLU A 57 -9.19 -10.46 -34.56
C GLU A 57 -8.45 -10.14 -33.26
N ILE A 58 -7.15 -9.83 -33.34
CA ILE A 58 -6.33 -9.44 -32.17
C ILE A 58 -6.95 -8.21 -31.49
N SER A 59 -7.40 -7.22 -32.27
CA SER A 59 -7.95 -5.98 -31.70
C SER A 59 -9.30 -6.19 -31.02
N LEU A 60 -10.16 -7.07 -31.51
CA LEU A 60 -11.41 -7.48 -30.86
C LEU A 60 -11.13 -8.27 -29.58
N TRP A 61 -10.24 -9.26 -29.65
CA TRP A 61 -9.80 -9.97 -28.45
C TRP A 61 -9.21 -9.01 -27.40
N ALA A 62 -8.32 -8.11 -27.80
CA ALA A 62 -7.77 -7.08 -26.91
C ALA A 62 -8.85 -6.19 -26.32
N SER A 63 -9.97 -5.96 -27.01
CA SER A 63 -11.15 -5.25 -26.50
C SER A 63 -11.97 -6.09 -25.52
N GLY A 64 -11.70 -7.40 -25.38
CA GLY A 64 -12.51 -8.34 -24.60
C GLY A 64 -13.77 -8.80 -25.32
N ASP A 65 -13.80 -8.66 -26.65
CA ASP A 65 -14.89 -9.16 -27.50
C ASP A 65 -14.41 -10.39 -28.28
N THR A 66 -15.16 -11.47 -28.12
CA THR A 66 -14.90 -12.73 -28.84
C THR A 66 -16.03 -13.04 -29.83
N SER A 67 -16.90 -12.06 -30.10
CA SER A 67 -18.04 -12.28 -30.98
C SER A 67 -17.66 -12.27 -32.46
N LEU A 68 -18.03 -13.28 -33.18
CA LEU A 68 -17.90 -13.33 -34.65
C LEU A 68 -18.70 -12.24 -35.36
N SER A 69 -19.72 -11.72 -34.72
CA SER A 69 -20.55 -10.63 -35.26
C SER A 69 -19.76 -9.33 -35.48
N ASN A 70 -18.91 -8.95 -34.56
CA ASN A 70 -18.12 -7.73 -34.69
C ASN A 70 -16.95 -7.91 -35.67
N LEU A 71 -16.39 -9.10 -35.78
CA LEU A 71 -15.44 -9.41 -36.83
C LEU A 71 -16.09 -9.26 -38.22
N GLY A 72 -17.30 -9.80 -38.39
CA GLY A 72 -18.09 -9.63 -39.63
C GLY A 72 -18.34 -8.16 -39.98
N ARG A 73 -18.56 -7.29 -38.99
CA ARG A 73 -18.72 -5.83 -39.20
C ARG A 73 -17.45 -5.16 -39.70
N ILE A 74 -16.29 -5.54 -39.12
CA ILE A 74 -14.98 -5.05 -39.61
C ILE A 74 -14.75 -5.52 -41.06
N GLN A 75 -15.01 -6.79 -41.35
CA GLN A 75 -14.90 -7.35 -42.69
C GLN A 75 -15.80 -6.62 -43.67
N ALA A 76 -17.06 -6.35 -43.31
CA ALA A 76 -18.00 -5.60 -44.13
C ALA A 76 -17.49 -4.15 -44.41
N ALA A 77 -16.90 -3.48 -43.41
CA ALA A 77 -16.31 -2.16 -43.59
C ALA A 77 -15.13 -2.19 -44.56
N VAL A 78 -14.25 -3.17 -44.45
CA VAL A 78 -13.11 -3.39 -45.35
C VAL A 78 -13.60 -3.68 -46.78
N LEU A 79 -14.58 -4.57 -46.95
CA LEU A 79 -15.18 -4.87 -48.25
C LEU A 79 -15.83 -3.62 -48.87
N SER A 80 -16.61 -2.87 -48.09
CA SER A 80 -17.22 -1.62 -48.55
C SER A 80 -16.16 -0.57 -49.01
N LEU A 81 -15.10 -0.43 -48.26
CA LEU A 81 -14.00 0.48 -48.64
C LEU A 81 -13.36 0.07 -49.97
N ASN A 82 -12.98 -1.22 -50.10
CA ASN A 82 -12.21 -1.72 -51.26
C ASN A 82 -13.07 -1.91 -52.52
N SER A 83 -14.40 -2.09 -52.40
CA SER A 83 -15.33 -2.25 -53.50
C SER A 83 -16.07 -0.99 -53.91
N SER A 84 -15.87 0.13 -53.23
CA SER A 84 -16.59 1.39 -53.45
C SER A 84 -16.39 1.99 -54.85
N GLY A 85 -15.35 1.62 -55.56
CA GLY A 85 -14.91 2.26 -56.80
C GLY A 85 -14.35 3.70 -56.59
N GLU A 86 -14.44 4.21 -55.37
CA GLU A 86 -13.97 5.57 -55.00
C GLU A 86 -12.56 5.58 -54.43
N LEU A 87 -11.97 4.38 -54.16
CA LEU A 87 -10.65 4.29 -53.55
C LEU A 87 -9.57 4.75 -54.58
N PRO A 88 -8.85 5.85 -54.27
CA PRO A 88 -7.85 6.40 -55.19
C PRO A 88 -6.72 5.42 -55.52
N SER A 89 -6.12 5.54 -56.70
CA SER A 89 -4.96 4.75 -57.10
C SER A 89 -3.66 5.24 -56.49
N GLY A 90 -3.53 6.55 -56.25
CA GLY A 90 -2.37 7.16 -55.62
C GLY A 90 -2.26 6.82 -54.13
N GLY A 91 -1.08 6.60 -53.61
CA GLY A 91 -0.87 6.17 -52.23
C GLY A 91 -1.31 7.23 -51.20
N LYS A 92 -1.00 8.49 -51.46
CA LYS A 92 -1.29 9.63 -50.58
C LYS A 92 -2.80 9.91 -50.51
N GLU A 93 -3.42 10.01 -51.67
CA GLU A 93 -4.84 10.22 -51.83
C GLU A 93 -5.66 9.05 -51.25
N ARG A 94 -5.14 7.82 -51.39
CA ARG A 94 -5.74 6.62 -50.83
C ARG A 94 -5.73 6.64 -49.30
N ALA A 95 -4.61 6.98 -48.70
CA ALA A 95 -4.48 7.06 -47.24
C ALA A 95 -5.37 8.17 -46.67
N GLU A 96 -5.44 9.33 -47.30
CA GLU A 96 -6.33 10.42 -46.91
C GLU A 96 -7.81 10.04 -47.06
N PHE A 97 -8.15 9.34 -48.17
CA PHE A 97 -9.50 8.83 -48.38
C PHE A 97 -9.93 7.85 -47.30
N ILE A 98 -9.07 6.93 -46.88
CA ILE A 98 -9.35 5.98 -45.80
C ILE A 98 -9.71 6.73 -44.50
N LEU A 99 -8.97 7.75 -44.13
CA LEU A 99 -9.29 8.60 -42.97
C LEU A 99 -10.65 9.24 -43.07
N THR A 100 -10.91 9.87 -44.24
CA THR A 100 -12.21 10.53 -44.50
C THR A 100 -13.37 9.52 -44.51
N TYR A 101 -13.18 8.34 -45.13
CA TYR A 101 -14.16 7.25 -45.15
C TYR A 101 -14.52 6.79 -43.75
N MET A 102 -13.52 6.58 -42.91
CA MET A 102 -13.70 6.15 -41.51
C MET A 102 -14.55 7.15 -40.72
N HIS A 103 -14.27 8.45 -40.83
CA HIS A 103 -15.05 9.50 -40.16
C HIS A 103 -16.44 9.73 -40.76
N ARG A 104 -16.61 9.46 -42.07
CA ARG A 104 -17.93 9.58 -42.72
C ARG A 104 -18.87 8.44 -42.35
N ASN A 105 -18.34 7.21 -42.32
CA ASN A 105 -19.18 6.01 -42.33
C ASN A 105 -19.20 5.26 -40.97
N ILE A 106 -18.15 5.38 -40.16
CA ILE A 106 -17.92 4.49 -39.00
C ILE A 106 -17.85 5.26 -37.68
N LEU A 107 -16.95 6.24 -37.56
CA LEU A 107 -16.75 7.00 -36.34
C LEU A 107 -17.85 8.03 -36.10
N ARG A 108 -18.33 8.14 -34.84
CA ARG A 108 -19.43 9.08 -34.49
C ARG A 108 -19.06 10.03 -33.38
N SER A 109 -18.56 9.52 -32.26
CA SER A 109 -18.30 10.34 -31.07
C SER A 109 -16.97 9.96 -30.40
N TYR A 110 -16.14 10.98 -30.16
CA TYR A 110 -14.92 10.81 -29.40
C TYR A 110 -15.24 10.72 -27.91
N SER A 111 -14.64 9.75 -27.24
CA SER A 111 -14.67 9.63 -25.78
C SER A 111 -13.33 9.12 -25.28
N PHE A 112 -12.67 9.87 -24.42
CA PHE A 112 -11.32 9.57 -23.91
C PHE A 112 -11.17 8.14 -23.39
N TYR A 113 -12.21 7.60 -22.73
CA TYR A 113 -12.20 6.26 -22.14
C TYR A 113 -12.65 5.14 -23.10
N GLN A 114 -13.06 5.46 -24.33
CA GLN A 114 -13.58 4.45 -25.25
C GLN A 114 -12.47 3.88 -26.12
N THR A 115 -11.79 2.85 -25.60
CA THR A 115 -10.66 2.21 -26.26
C THR A 115 -11.01 0.95 -27.06
N ARG A 116 -12.24 0.43 -26.93
CA ARG A 116 -12.64 -0.85 -27.50
C ARG A 116 -13.03 -0.73 -28.97
N ILE A 117 -12.52 -1.64 -29.80
CA ILE A 117 -12.83 -1.67 -31.24
C ILE A 117 -14.27 -2.07 -31.52
N ASP A 118 -14.83 -3.01 -30.77
CA ASP A 118 -16.23 -3.43 -30.93
C ASP A 118 -17.22 -2.27 -30.69
N ALA A 119 -16.91 -1.34 -29.82
CA ALA A 119 -17.73 -0.17 -29.56
C ALA A 119 -17.82 0.78 -30.78
N ILE A 120 -16.77 0.87 -31.57
CA ILE A 120 -16.81 1.63 -32.83
C ILE A 120 -17.94 1.11 -33.73
N PHE A 121 -18.09 -0.22 -33.82
CA PHE A 121 -19.11 -0.84 -34.69
C PHE A 121 -20.49 -1.01 -34.05
N THR A 122 -20.61 -0.82 -32.74
CA THR A 122 -21.89 -0.89 -32.03
C THR A 122 -22.54 0.46 -31.83
N ASN A 123 -21.79 1.50 -31.52
CA ASN A 123 -22.31 2.83 -31.23
C ASN A 123 -21.50 4.00 -31.84
N GLY A 124 -20.42 3.70 -32.58
CA GLY A 124 -19.56 4.69 -33.20
C GLY A 124 -18.62 5.41 -32.23
N GLY A 125 -18.52 4.95 -30.97
CA GLY A 125 -17.65 5.54 -29.96
C GLY A 125 -16.18 5.15 -30.15
N TYR A 126 -15.27 6.08 -30.00
CA TYR A 126 -13.83 5.85 -30.20
C TYR A 126 -12.96 6.77 -29.34
N ASN A 127 -11.67 6.43 -29.21
CA ASN A 127 -10.61 7.30 -28.71
C ASN A 127 -9.40 7.28 -29.68
N CYS A 128 -8.30 7.89 -29.28
CA CYS A 128 -7.07 7.94 -30.09
C CYS A 128 -6.53 6.53 -30.42
N VAL A 129 -6.52 5.61 -29.46
CA VAL A 129 -6.02 4.25 -29.68
C VAL A 129 -6.94 3.46 -30.62
N SER A 130 -8.25 3.41 -30.34
CA SER A 130 -9.17 2.63 -31.16
C SER A 130 -9.34 3.17 -32.56
N SER A 131 -9.32 4.48 -32.77
CA SER A 131 -9.32 5.06 -34.12
C SER A 131 -8.03 4.79 -34.88
N ALA A 132 -6.86 4.84 -34.19
CA ALA A 132 -5.58 4.52 -34.80
C ALA A 132 -5.51 3.03 -35.23
N VAL A 133 -5.98 2.12 -34.38
CA VAL A 133 -6.05 0.69 -34.70
C VAL A 133 -6.98 0.42 -35.89
N LEU A 134 -8.18 1.03 -35.91
CA LEU A 134 -9.09 0.89 -37.04
C LEU A 134 -8.46 1.42 -38.35
N TYR A 135 -7.88 2.61 -38.33
CA TYR A 135 -7.21 3.19 -39.49
C TYR A 135 -6.09 2.29 -40.00
N MET A 136 -5.27 1.76 -39.09
CA MET A 136 -4.20 0.81 -39.41
C MET A 136 -4.74 -0.46 -40.10
N ILE A 137 -5.83 -1.05 -39.63
CA ILE A 137 -6.49 -2.23 -40.25
C ILE A 137 -6.96 -1.91 -41.66
N LEU A 138 -7.61 -0.77 -41.86
CA LEU A 138 -8.09 -0.32 -43.15
C LEU A 138 -6.92 -0.04 -44.13
N CYS A 139 -5.85 0.59 -43.67
CA CYS A 139 -4.64 0.80 -44.45
C CYS A 139 -4.00 -0.53 -44.90
N GLU A 140 -3.89 -1.50 -43.97
CA GLU A 140 -3.33 -2.81 -44.28
C GLU A 140 -4.16 -3.53 -45.38
N SER A 141 -5.50 -3.45 -45.28
CA SER A 141 -6.40 -4.04 -46.28
C SER A 141 -6.30 -3.38 -47.64
N ALA A 142 -5.89 -2.12 -47.70
CA ALA A 142 -5.71 -1.34 -48.92
C ALA A 142 -4.23 -1.32 -49.44
N GLY A 143 -3.37 -2.13 -48.80
CA GLY A 143 -1.95 -2.23 -49.19
C GLY A 143 -1.09 -1.04 -48.80
N ILE A 144 -1.50 -0.26 -47.84
CA ILE A 144 -0.70 0.87 -47.32
C ILE A 144 0.07 0.44 -46.06
N ARG A 145 1.40 0.55 -46.15
CA ARG A 145 2.27 0.27 -45.00
C ARG A 145 2.11 1.35 -43.94
N SER A 146 1.94 0.93 -42.70
CA SER A 146 1.76 1.84 -41.55
C SER A 146 2.43 1.34 -40.27
N SER A 147 2.63 2.23 -39.31
CA SER A 147 3.04 1.92 -37.93
C SER A 147 2.28 2.80 -36.96
N GLY A 148 2.21 2.38 -35.69
CA GLY A 148 1.72 3.24 -34.61
C GLY A 148 2.75 4.29 -34.22
N VAL A 149 2.26 5.42 -33.72
CA VAL A 149 3.08 6.44 -33.03
C VAL A 149 2.41 6.75 -31.71
N ILE A 150 3.20 6.79 -30.65
CA ILE A 150 2.74 7.19 -29.33
C ILE A 150 3.52 8.41 -28.83
N THR A 151 2.84 9.23 -28.05
CA THR A 151 3.40 10.26 -27.18
C THR A 151 3.02 9.94 -25.74
N LYS A 152 3.33 10.81 -24.81
CA LYS A 152 3.04 10.61 -23.39
C LYS A 152 1.57 10.26 -23.09
N ASP A 153 0.62 10.84 -23.81
CA ASP A 153 -0.83 10.75 -23.54
C ASP A 153 -1.67 10.60 -24.79
N HIS A 154 -1.04 10.35 -25.95
CA HIS A 154 -1.73 10.26 -27.24
C HIS A 154 -1.17 9.14 -28.13
N ALA A 155 -2.00 8.67 -29.08
CA ALA A 155 -1.64 7.71 -30.11
C ALA A 155 -2.22 8.11 -31.46
N PHE A 156 -1.43 7.92 -32.53
CA PHE A 156 -1.82 8.14 -33.90
C PHE A 156 -1.08 7.19 -34.84
N VAL A 157 -1.21 7.33 -36.15
CA VAL A 157 -0.59 6.44 -37.15
C VAL A 157 0.39 7.20 -38.04
N MET A 158 1.46 6.54 -38.43
CA MET A 158 2.36 6.99 -39.49
C MET A 158 2.23 6.04 -40.66
N VAL A 159 2.05 6.58 -41.89
CA VAL A 159 2.01 5.82 -43.12
C VAL A 159 3.28 6.04 -43.94
N TYR A 160 3.70 5.04 -44.68
CA TYR A 160 4.90 5.06 -45.50
C TYR A 160 4.51 5.04 -47.00
N ILE A 161 4.66 6.15 -47.68
CA ILE A 161 4.22 6.34 -49.07
C ILE A 161 5.35 6.99 -49.87
N ASP A 162 5.75 6.37 -50.96
CA ASP A 162 6.79 6.86 -51.89
C ASP A 162 8.09 7.29 -51.17
N GLY A 163 8.47 6.55 -50.13
CA GLY A 163 9.66 6.83 -49.31
C GLY A 163 9.48 7.94 -48.28
N GLN A 164 8.30 8.51 -48.15
CA GLN A 164 7.97 9.52 -47.17
C GLN A 164 7.24 8.93 -45.95
N GLU A 165 7.52 9.47 -44.77
CA GLU A 165 6.79 9.21 -43.54
C GLU A 165 5.76 10.33 -43.35
N ILE A 166 4.50 9.96 -43.30
CA ILE A 166 3.38 10.90 -43.19
C ILE A 166 2.56 10.57 -41.93
N ASP A 167 2.43 11.52 -41.07
CA ASP A 167 1.60 11.40 -39.85
C ASP A 167 0.12 11.49 -40.19
N VAL A 168 -0.68 10.69 -39.49
CA VAL A 168 -2.14 10.68 -39.62
C VAL A 168 -2.78 10.74 -38.23
N GLU A 169 -3.33 11.90 -37.89
CA GLU A 169 -4.10 12.13 -36.66
C GLU A 169 -5.52 11.57 -36.84
N THR A 170 -5.71 10.34 -36.38
CA THR A 170 -6.89 9.55 -36.66
C THR A 170 -8.14 10.00 -35.91
N THR A 171 -8.01 10.86 -34.88
CA THR A 171 -9.16 11.42 -34.14
C THR A 171 -9.83 12.60 -34.89
N ASN A 172 -9.19 13.09 -35.94
CA ASN A 172 -9.66 14.20 -36.74
C ASN A 172 -9.81 13.81 -38.22
N ARG A 173 -10.97 14.06 -38.82
CA ARG A 173 -11.21 13.76 -40.24
C ARG A 173 -10.28 14.49 -41.22
N TYR A 174 -9.67 15.58 -40.80
CA TYR A 174 -8.69 16.38 -41.55
C TYR A 174 -7.27 16.18 -41.05
N GLY A 175 -7.03 15.12 -40.27
CA GLY A 175 -5.76 14.85 -39.63
C GLY A 175 -4.71 14.17 -40.51
N PHE A 176 -4.92 14.09 -41.85
CA PHE A 176 -3.92 13.57 -42.78
C PHE A 176 -2.82 14.64 -43.04
N ASP A 177 -1.54 14.22 -42.93
CA ASP A 177 -0.37 15.08 -43.12
C ASP A 177 -0.51 16.44 -42.38
N PRO A 178 -0.74 16.45 -41.08
CA PRO A 178 -1.04 17.68 -40.34
C PRO A 178 0.18 18.63 -40.32
N GLY A 179 1.38 18.13 -40.55
CA GLY A 179 2.62 18.93 -40.54
C GLY A 179 2.80 19.65 -39.21
N ASN A 180 3.25 20.94 -39.30
CA ASN A 180 3.38 21.83 -38.16
C ASN A 180 2.08 22.60 -37.82
N ARG A 181 0.95 22.23 -38.38
CA ARG A 181 -0.33 22.87 -38.12
C ARG A 181 -0.78 22.52 -36.71
N ARG A 182 -0.96 23.57 -35.89
CA ARG A 182 -1.39 23.41 -34.49
C ARG A 182 -2.90 23.42 -34.33
N GLU A 183 -3.64 23.86 -35.35
CA GLU A 183 -5.10 24.06 -35.30
C GLU A 183 -5.71 23.67 -36.64
N PHE A 184 -6.80 22.95 -36.61
CA PHE A 184 -7.64 22.65 -37.74
C PHE A 184 -8.93 23.48 -37.62
N HIS A 185 -9.29 24.17 -38.68
CA HIS A 185 -10.58 24.82 -38.80
C HIS A 185 -11.54 23.93 -39.59
N ASP A 186 -12.73 23.71 -39.06
CA ASP A 186 -13.78 23.07 -39.85
C ASP A 186 -14.24 24.06 -40.97
N GLN A 187 -15.09 23.54 -41.88
CA GLN A 187 -15.65 24.33 -42.97
C GLN A 187 -16.46 25.56 -42.51
N PHE A 188 -16.74 25.68 -41.21
CA PHE A 188 -17.45 26.81 -40.60
C PHE A 188 -16.51 27.71 -39.79
N GLY A 189 -15.18 27.51 -39.88
CA GLY A 189 -14.17 28.28 -39.17
C GLY A 189 -14.13 28.03 -37.67
N ARG A 190 -14.77 26.94 -37.18
CA ARG A 190 -14.69 26.54 -35.77
C ARG A 190 -13.42 25.78 -35.52
N LEU A 191 -12.71 26.13 -34.45
CA LEU A 191 -11.57 25.40 -33.94
C LEU A 191 -12.00 23.97 -33.57
N GLY A 192 -11.60 23.04 -34.40
CA GLY A 192 -11.70 21.60 -34.08
C GLY A 192 -10.33 21.14 -33.59
N PHE A 193 -10.24 20.54 -32.49
CA PHE A 193 -9.11 19.88 -31.84
C PHE A 193 -7.72 20.43 -32.12
N THR A 194 -7.05 20.85 -31.07
CA THR A 194 -5.61 21.07 -31.05
C THR A 194 -4.91 19.74 -31.36
N TYR A 195 -4.15 19.70 -32.42
CA TYR A 195 -3.20 18.64 -32.66
C TYR A 195 -2.21 18.55 -31.46
N VAL A 196 -1.62 17.38 -31.23
CA VAL A 196 -0.66 17.14 -30.14
C VAL A 196 0.28 18.35 -29.99
N PRO A 197 0.37 18.98 -28.82
CA PRO A 197 1.24 20.14 -28.64
C PRO A 197 2.66 19.85 -29.09
N ALA A 198 3.31 20.81 -29.78
CA ALA A 198 4.65 20.63 -30.33
C ALA A 198 5.71 20.17 -29.30
N GLN A 199 5.51 20.49 -28.04
CA GLN A 199 6.35 20.01 -26.93
C GLN A 199 6.26 18.50 -26.71
N ASN A 200 5.12 17.86 -27.00
CA ASN A 200 4.91 16.42 -26.84
C ASN A 200 5.43 15.65 -28.07
N TYR A 201 5.69 16.34 -29.19
CA TYR A 201 6.25 15.71 -30.39
C TYR A 201 7.72 15.32 -30.24
N ARG A 202 8.44 15.95 -29.33
CA ARG A 202 9.86 15.64 -29.09
C ARG A 202 10.05 14.26 -28.49
N ASP A 203 9.04 13.78 -27.75
CA ASP A 203 9.07 12.52 -27.01
C ASP A 203 8.21 11.44 -27.71
N ARG A 204 8.02 11.57 -29.06
CA ARG A 204 7.27 10.57 -29.84
C ARG A 204 8.07 9.30 -30.05
N GLN A 205 7.39 8.18 -30.04
CA GLN A 205 7.96 6.88 -30.33
C GLN A 205 7.15 6.14 -31.39
N THR A 206 7.82 5.66 -32.45
CA THR A 206 7.21 4.74 -33.41
C THR A 206 7.16 3.35 -32.81
N ILE A 207 6.00 2.70 -32.93
CA ILE A 207 5.72 1.38 -32.39
C ILE A 207 5.15 0.46 -33.49
N SER A 208 5.30 -0.86 -33.31
CA SER A 208 4.72 -1.82 -34.22
C SER A 208 3.19 -1.83 -34.14
N LYS A 209 2.53 -2.41 -35.16
CA LYS A 209 1.08 -2.54 -35.20
C LYS A 209 0.53 -3.36 -34.03
N VAL A 210 1.21 -4.44 -33.62
CA VAL A 210 0.81 -5.24 -32.44
C VAL A 210 1.00 -4.45 -31.14
N GLN A 211 2.07 -3.66 -31.02
CA GLN A 211 2.25 -2.76 -29.89
C GLN A 211 1.12 -1.73 -29.84
N LEU A 212 0.71 -1.17 -30.99
CA LEU A 212 -0.45 -0.24 -31.05
C LEU A 212 -1.75 -0.93 -30.57
N ILE A 213 -2.02 -2.15 -31.03
CA ILE A 213 -3.19 -2.93 -30.56
C ILE A 213 -3.08 -3.21 -29.05
N SER A 214 -1.89 -3.52 -28.54
CA SER A 214 -1.68 -3.79 -27.12
C SER A 214 -1.98 -2.57 -26.22
N MET A 215 -2.03 -1.35 -26.77
CA MET A 215 -2.49 -0.16 -26.04
C MET A 215 -3.99 -0.25 -25.67
N ILE A 216 -4.78 -1.04 -26.40
CA ILE A 216 -6.18 -1.34 -25.98
C ILE A 216 -6.17 -2.08 -24.64
N LEU A 217 -5.30 -3.09 -24.49
CA LEU A 217 -5.14 -3.82 -23.22
C LEU A 217 -4.62 -2.90 -22.12
N ASN A 218 -3.64 -2.04 -22.43
CA ASN A 218 -3.11 -1.07 -21.46
C ASN A 218 -4.20 -0.10 -20.94
N ASN A 219 -5.03 0.43 -21.83
CA ASN A 219 -6.14 1.29 -21.46
C ASN A 219 -7.20 0.54 -20.62
N ARG A 220 -7.45 -0.74 -20.92
CA ARG A 220 -8.35 -1.58 -20.11
C ARG A 220 -7.80 -1.83 -18.71
N ILE A 221 -6.50 -2.06 -18.57
CA ILE A 221 -5.83 -2.15 -17.26
C ILE A 221 -6.10 -0.87 -16.47
N ALA A 222 -5.82 0.29 -17.06
CA ALA A 222 -6.05 1.58 -16.40
C ALA A 222 -7.54 1.81 -16.04
N ASP A 223 -8.47 1.36 -16.89
CA ASP A 223 -9.91 1.45 -16.62
C ASP A 223 -10.33 0.57 -15.44
N HIS A 224 -9.86 -0.67 -15.36
CA HIS A 224 -10.12 -1.56 -14.24
C HIS A 224 -9.59 -0.96 -12.93
N GLU A 225 -8.36 -0.44 -12.91
CA GLU A 225 -7.78 0.16 -11.71
C GLU A 225 -8.48 1.44 -11.28
N ARG A 226 -8.88 2.29 -12.23
CA ARG A 226 -9.67 3.49 -11.94
C ARG A 226 -11.00 3.18 -11.26
N GLN A 227 -11.55 2.01 -11.56
CA GLN A 227 -12.78 1.48 -10.95
C GLN A 227 -12.51 0.62 -9.69
N ASN A 228 -11.26 0.60 -9.19
CA ASN A 228 -10.82 -0.25 -8.08
C ASN A 228 -10.99 -1.76 -8.33
N ARG A 229 -11.10 -2.18 -9.58
CA ARG A 229 -11.19 -3.58 -10.01
C ARG A 229 -9.80 -4.18 -10.25
N TYR A 230 -8.96 -4.13 -9.23
CA TYR A 230 -7.56 -4.56 -9.33
C TYR A 230 -7.41 -6.03 -9.73
N ALA A 231 -8.32 -6.91 -9.29
CA ALA A 231 -8.31 -8.31 -9.69
C ALA A 231 -8.45 -8.49 -11.21
N ASP A 232 -9.28 -7.67 -11.85
CA ASP A 232 -9.53 -7.74 -13.30
C ASP A 232 -8.36 -7.20 -14.12
N SER A 233 -7.52 -6.33 -13.54
CA SER A 233 -6.35 -5.76 -14.23
C SER A 233 -5.20 -6.75 -14.39
N VAL A 234 -5.05 -7.70 -13.47
CA VAL A 234 -3.96 -8.69 -13.47
C VAL A 234 -3.96 -9.56 -14.74
N PRO A 235 -5.04 -10.31 -15.07
CA PRO A 235 -5.05 -11.16 -16.25
C PRO A 235 -4.87 -10.36 -17.55
N VAL A 236 -5.38 -9.12 -17.63
CA VAL A 236 -5.20 -8.28 -18.83
C VAL A 236 -3.73 -7.86 -19.00
N ALA A 237 -3.02 -7.59 -17.91
CA ALA A 237 -1.58 -7.27 -17.97
C ALA A 237 -0.75 -8.48 -18.41
N ILE A 238 -1.08 -9.67 -17.92
CA ILE A 238 -0.44 -10.93 -18.32
C ILE A 238 -0.68 -11.20 -19.81
N ASP A 239 -1.91 -11.04 -20.27
CA ASP A 239 -2.28 -11.22 -21.67
C ASP A 239 -1.53 -10.25 -22.61
N ARG A 240 -1.42 -8.98 -22.19
CA ARG A 240 -0.63 -7.98 -22.91
C ARG A 240 0.83 -8.40 -23.06
N ALA A 241 1.43 -8.87 -21.97
CA ALA A 241 2.83 -9.30 -22.00
C ALA A 241 3.02 -10.57 -22.86
N ALA A 242 2.13 -11.55 -22.75
CA ALA A 242 2.18 -12.75 -23.56
C ALA A 242 2.00 -12.46 -25.06
N LEU A 243 1.12 -11.52 -25.44
CA LEU A 243 0.98 -11.06 -26.83
C LEU A 243 2.27 -10.45 -27.36
N LEU A 244 2.99 -9.70 -26.54
CA LEU A 244 4.19 -8.96 -26.96
C LEU A 244 5.48 -9.80 -26.90
N LEU A 245 5.61 -10.69 -25.91
CA LEU A 245 6.83 -11.39 -25.55
C LEU A 245 6.75 -12.92 -25.75
N GLY A 246 5.58 -13.45 -26.06
CA GLY A 246 5.35 -14.90 -26.15
C GLY A 246 5.61 -15.59 -24.82
N GLU A 247 6.22 -16.77 -24.86
CA GLU A 247 6.56 -17.57 -23.67
C GLU A 247 7.53 -16.87 -22.69
N ALA A 248 8.25 -15.85 -23.17
CA ALA A 248 9.18 -15.08 -22.34
C ALA A 248 8.48 -14.09 -21.37
N PHE A 249 7.17 -13.98 -21.43
CA PHE A 249 6.41 -13.02 -20.59
C PHE A 249 6.66 -13.17 -19.09
N SER A 250 6.91 -14.39 -18.62
CA SER A 250 7.14 -14.67 -17.19
C SER A 250 8.57 -14.44 -16.72
N SER A 251 9.54 -14.44 -17.67
CA SER A 251 10.95 -14.19 -17.38
C SER A 251 11.33 -12.71 -17.52
N ALA A 252 10.40 -11.86 -17.95
CA ALA A 252 10.61 -10.44 -18.12
C ALA A 252 10.71 -9.71 -16.76
N SER A 253 11.67 -10.14 -15.92
CA SER A 253 12.07 -9.41 -14.75
C SER A 253 12.93 -8.22 -15.19
N GLY A 254 12.29 -7.04 -15.27
CA GLY A 254 13.00 -5.77 -15.18
C GLY A 254 14.10 -5.53 -16.21
N ILE A 255 13.89 -5.81 -17.50
CA ILE A 255 14.69 -5.18 -18.54
C ILE A 255 14.23 -3.72 -18.56
N THR A 256 14.82 -2.93 -17.68
CA THR A 256 14.72 -1.48 -17.72
C THR A 256 15.45 -1.01 -18.96
N SER A 257 14.74 -0.95 -20.08
CA SER A 257 15.15 -0.10 -21.17
C SER A 257 14.96 1.34 -20.71
N PRO A 258 16.01 2.16 -20.64
CA PRO A 258 15.84 3.53 -20.19
C PRO A 258 14.98 4.27 -21.20
N GLU A 259 13.97 5.00 -20.69
CA GLU A 259 13.25 6.06 -21.39
C GLU A 259 12.47 5.69 -22.65
N THR A 260 11.78 4.56 -22.69
CA THR A 260 10.79 4.32 -23.73
C THR A 260 9.40 4.77 -23.25
N LEU A 261 8.66 5.49 -24.10
CA LEU A 261 7.25 5.84 -23.84
C LEU A 261 6.36 4.58 -23.80
N PHE A 262 6.82 3.51 -24.41
CA PHE A 262 6.16 2.21 -24.38
C PHE A 262 6.57 1.46 -23.11
N GLU A 263 5.63 1.32 -22.16
CA GLU A 263 5.89 0.66 -20.88
C GLU A 263 6.31 -0.79 -21.04
N ASP A 264 7.37 -1.18 -20.31
CA ASP A 264 7.84 -2.56 -20.22
C ASP A 264 6.70 -3.49 -19.75
N PRO A 265 6.34 -4.52 -20.55
CA PRO A 265 5.25 -5.42 -20.20
C PRO A 265 5.47 -6.19 -18.89
N GLY A 266 6.73 -6.56 -18.59
CA GLY A 266 7.08 -7.26 -17.35
C GLY A 266 6.89 -6.38 -16.12
N LYS A 267 7.30 -5.11 -16.20
CA LYS A 267 7.05 -4.13 -15.15
C LYS A 267 5.55 -3.94 -14.92
N VAL A 268 4.77 -3.83 -16.01
CA VAL A 268 3.30 -3.68 -15.91
C VAL A 268 2.69 -4.87 -15.17
N ILE A 269 3.10 -6.12 -15.44
CA ILE A 269 2.62 -7.29 -14.69
C ILE A 269 2.91 -7.13 -13.20
N MET A 270 4.19 -6.89 -12.85
CA MET A 270 4.60 -6.79 -11.45
C MET A 270 3.80 -5.73 -10.70
N ASP A 271 3.64 -4.55 -11.28
CA ASP A 271 2.87 -3.48 -10.65
C ASP A 271 1.40 -3.88 -10.44
N ARG A 272 0.77 -4.65 -11.35
CA ARG A 272 -0.61 -5.11 -11.21
C ARG A 272 -0.75 -6.21 -10.15
N LEU A 273 0.23 -7.12 -10.08
CA LEU A 273 0.27 -8.13 -9.01
C LEU A 273 0.35 -7.48 -7.63
N PHE A 274 1.23 -6.50 -7.46
CA PHE A 274 1.36 -5.76 -6.20
C PHE A 274 0.15 -4.88 -5.89
N ASN A 275 -0.43 -4.20 -6.88
CA ASN A 275 -1.63 -3.37 -6.70
C ASN A 275 -2.82 -4.21 -6.22
N TYR A 276 -3.01 -5.41 -6.78
CA TYR A 276 -4.06 -6.32 -6.32
C TYR A 276 -3.79 -6.79 -4.89
N GLY A 277 -2.59 -7.26 -4.57
CA GLY A 277 -2.22 -7.64 -3.20
C GLY A 277 -2.42 -6.50 -2.20
N ALA A 278 -1.98 -5.30 -2.55
CA ALA A 278 -2.18 -4.11 -1.73
C ALA A 278 -3.67 -3.77 -1.55
N SER A 279 -4.51 -4.04 -2.55
CA SER A 279 -5.96 -3.85 -2.43
C SER A 279 -6.59 -4.79 -1.40
N LEU A 280 -6.11 -6.04 -1.32
CA LEU A 280 -6.52 -7.01 -0.30
C LEU A 280 -6.13 -6.53 1.10
N VAL A 281 -4.88 -6.09 1.29
CA VAL A 281 -4.40 -5.56 2.58
C VAL A 281 -5.18 -4.32 3.00
N ARG A 282 -5.47 -3.39 2.09
CA ARG A 282 -6.31 -2.21 2.36
C ARG A 282 -7.74 -2.58 2.76
N ALA A 283 -8.27 -3.68 2.21
CA ALA A 283 -9.59 -4.23 2.58
C ALA A 283 -9.57 -5.05 3.88
N HIS A 284 -8.48 -5.01 4.66
CA HIS A 284 -8.29 -5.78 5.88
C HIS A 284 -8.30 -7.31 5.67
N ARG A 285 -7.85 -7.75 4.51
CA ARG A 285 -7.72 -9.16 4.10
C ARG A 285 -6.24 -9.54 3.98
N GLU A 286 -5.46 -9.29 5.02
CA GLU A 286 -4.01 -9.48 5.02
C GLU A 286 -3.61 -10.93 4.76
N GLU A 287 -4.38 -11.90 5.28
CA GLU A 287 -4.12 -13.33 5.05
C GLU A 287 -4.28 -13.70 3.58
N ASP A 288 -5.31 -13.18 2.92
CA ASP A 288 -5.50 -13.37 1.48
C ASP A 288 -4.39 -12.67 0.68
N GLY A 289 -3.95 -11.49 1.13
CA GLY A 289 -2.81 -10.79 0.54
C GLY A 289 -1.51 -11.59 0.61
N ILE A 290 -1.26 -12.28 1.73
CA ILE A 290 -0.10 -13.16 1.90
C ILE A 290 -0.21 -14.38 0.98
N LEU A 291 -1.35 -15.07 0.95
CA LEU A 291 -1.59 -16.21 0.06
C LEU A 291 -1.46 -15.82 -1.41
N TRP A 292 -1.94 -14.63 -1.78
CA TRP A 292 -1.72 -14.08 -3.11
C TRP A 292 -0.25 -13.86 -3.43
N ALA A 293 0.52 -13.29 -2.50
CA ALA A 293 1.95 -13.06 -2.69
C ALA A 293 2.72 -14.38 -2.86
N GLU A 294 2.37 -15.43 -2.11
CA GLU A 294 2.94 -16.76 -2.27
C GLU A 294 2.63 -17.35 -3.67
N ALA A 295 1.38 -17.28 -4.11
CA ALA A 295 0.97 -17.76 -5.43
C ALA A 295 1.65 -16.98 -6.57
N ALA A 296 1.70 -15.65 -6.46
CA ALA A 296 2.27 -14.78 -7.47
C ALA A 296 3.80 -14.91 -7.54
N SER A 297 4.49 -14.99 -6.39
CA SER A 297 5.95 -15.12 -6.33
C SER A 297 6.47 -16.45 -6.88
N ALA A 298 5.67 -17.50 -6.82
CA ALA A 298 6.00 -18.78 -7.42
C ALA A 298 6.10 -18.71 -8.96
N ARG A 299 5.40 -17.77 -9.57
CA ARG A 299 5.34 -17.59 -11.03
C ARG A 299 6.15 -16.38 -11.52
N TYR A 300 6.15 -15.31 -10.74
CA TYR A 300 6.79 -14.03 -11.09
C TYR A 300 7.80 -13.67 -9.99
N ALA A 301 9.05 -14.06 -10.22
CA ALA A 301 10.11 -13.92 -9.23
C ALA A 301 10.55 -12.46 -9.08
N ASP A 302 10.32 -11.91 -7.93
CA ASP A 302 10.97 -10.69 -7.40
C ASP A 302 11.04 -10.85 -5.89
N THR A 303 12.00 -11.66 -5.45
CA THR A 303 12.07 -12.14 -4.07
C THR A 303 12.11 -11.00 -3.05
N GLY A 304 12.82 -9.91 -3.36
CA GLY A 304 12.93 -8.77 -2.44
C GLY A 304 11.59 -8.05 -2.24
N ARG A 305 10.91 -7.69 -3.32
CA ARG A 305 9.62 -6.99 -3.25
C ARG A 305 8.52 -7.85 -2.63
N TRP A 306 8.49 -9.17 -2.91
CA TRP A 306 7.51 -10.07 -2.32
C TRP A 306 7.73 -10.23 -0.82
N GLN A 307 8.97 -10.34 -0.35
CA GLN A 307 9.27 -10.42 1.08
C GLN A 307 8.90 -9.12 1.82
N GLU A 308 9.16 -7.97 1.23
CA GLU A 308 8.74 -6.68 1.78
C GLU A 308 7.21 -6.57 1.86
N PHE A 309 6.51 -7.04 0.83
CA PHE A 309 5.04 -7.07 0.81
C PHE A 309 4.48 -7.98 1.91
N ILE A 310 4.99 -9.22 2.04
CA ILE A 310 4.54 -10.20 3.05
C ILE A 310 4.80 -9.64 4.45
N MET A 311 6.00 -9.09 4.70
CA MET A 311 6.32 -8.44 5.98
C MET A 311 5.32 -7.32 6.31
N THR A 312 5.02 -6.47 5.34
CA THR A 312 4.07 -5.37 5.51
C THR A 312 2.65 -5.89 5.83
N ALA A 313 2.19 -6.93 5.14
CA ALA A 313 0.89 -7.52 5.38
C ALA A 313 0.80 -8.16 6.78
N VAL A 314 1.84 -8.91 7.20
CA VAL A 314 1.92 -9.51 8.55
C VAL A 314 1.94 -8.41 9.61
N ASN A 315 2.77 -7.38 9.44
CA ASN A 315 2.84 -6.25 10.37
C ASN A 315 1.49 -5.53 10.53
N ASN A 316 0.78 -5.29 9.42
CA ASN A 316 -0.54 -4.66 9.47
C ASN A 316 -1.57 -5.50 10.25
N ARG A 317 -1.54 -6.83 10.09
CA ARG A 317 -2.41 -7.72 10.84
C ARG A 317 -2.08 -7.74 12.33
N ILE A 318 -0.79 -7.82 12.69
CA ILE A 318 -0.30 -7.72 14.07
C ILE A 318 -0.73 -6.37 14.67
N ALA A 319 -0.48 -5.26 13.99
CA ALA A 319 -0.86 -3.94 14.46
C ALA A 319 -2.38 -3.82 14.69
N ARG A 320 -3.20 -4.50 13.90
CA ARG A 320 -4.64 -4.54 14.08
C ARG A 320 -5.03 -5.31 15.36
N PHE A 321 -4.46 -6.48 15.61
CA PHE A 321 -4.66 -7.20 16.88
C PHE A 321 -4.26 -6.36 18.10
N LEU A 322 -3.15 -5.61 18.01
CA LEU A 322 -2.67 -4.76 19.10
C LEU A 322 -3.55 -3.53 19.35
N ARG A 323 -4.34 -3.09 18.36
CA ARG A 323 -5.31 -1.98 18.50
C ARG A 323 -6.67 -2.43 19.05
N GLU A 324 -6.98 -3.71 19.04
CA GLU A 324 -8.21 -4.26 19.61
C GLU A 324 -8.31 -3.92 21.11
N ARG A 325 -9.53 -3.92 21.62
CA ARG A 325 -9.77 -3.69 23.05
C ARG A 325 -8.98 -4.73 23.85
N ASP A 326 -8.21 -4.26 24.82
CA ASP A 326 -7.30 -5.07 25.66
C ASP A 326 -6.05 -5.61 24.94
N SER A 327 -5.72 -5.08 23.77
CA SER A 327 -4.51 -5.44 23.01
C SER A 327 -4.33 -6.96 22.90
N ASN A 328 -4.88 -7.55 21.83
CA ASN A 328 -4.92 -9.02 21.66
C ASN A 328 -3.54 -9.59 21.27
N THR A 329 -2.60 -9.53 22.20
CA THR A 329 -1.21 -9.97 22.00
C THR A 329 -1.12 -11.48 21.74
N THR A 330 -2.03 -12.29 22.30
CA THR A 330 -2.06 -13.74 22.10
C THR A 330 -2.40 -14.09 20.65
N SER A 331 -3.45 -13.48 20.09
CA SER A 331 -3.79 -13.69 18.67
C SER A 331 -2.70 -13.20 17.75
N ALA A 332 -2.08 -12.04 18.08
CA ALA A 332 -0.94 -11.51 17.34
C ALA A 332 0.25 -12.47 17.33
N ARG A 333 0.57 -13.09 18.49
CA ARG A 333 1.65 -14.09 18.62
C ARG A 333 1.35 -15.33 17.79
N ASN A 334 0.18 -15.91 17.93
CA ASN A 334 -0.23 -17.09 17.19
C ASN A 334 -0.20 -16.84 15.68
N PHE A 335 -0.63 -15.65 15.26
CA PHE A 335 -0.58 -15.27 13.86
C PHE A 335 0.86 -15.15 13.35
N LEU A 336 1.76 -14.46 14.08
CA LEU A 336 3.17 -14.35 13.71
C LEU A 336 3.82 -15.74 13.57
N GLU A 337 3.59 -16.64 14.54
CA GLU A 337 4.10 -18.01 14.49
C GLU A 337 3.59 -18.77 13.26
N SER A 338 2.31 -18.60 12.91
CA SER A 338 1.72 -19.24 11.72
C SER A 338 2.32 -18.75 10.39
N LYS A 339 2.98 -17.59 10.40
CA LYS A 339 3.61 -16.98 9.21
C LYS A 339 5.14 -17.11 9.18
N LYS A 340 5.72 -17.83 10.14
CA LYS A 340 7.18 -17.99 10.25
C LYS A 340 7.83 -18.58 8.99
N SER A 341 7.15 -19.51 8.30
CA SER A 341 7.68 -20.16 7.09
C SER A 341 7.76 -19.26 5.86
N VAL A 342 6.97 -18.18 5.81
CA VAL A 342 6.91 -17.26 4.67
C VAL A 342 7.70 -15.96 4.88
N LEU A 343 8.19 -15.75 6.10
CA LEU A 343 9.03 -14.62 6.49
C LEU A 343 10.51 -15.01 6.43
N THR A 344 11.40 -14.05 6.11
CA THR A 344 12.82 -14.23 6.38
C THR A 344 13.09 -14.22 7.88
N GLU A 345 14.24 -14.79 8.31
CA GLU A 345 14.63 -14.75 9.72
C GLU A 345 14.71 -13.31 10.26
N GLU A 346 15.22 -12.38 9.46
CA GLU A 346 15.32 -10.96 9.80
C GLU A 346 13.95 -10.33 9.99
N ASN A 347 13.03 -10.52 9.02
CA ASN A 347 11.66 -10.00 9.07
C ASN A 347 10.90 -10.57 10.27
N TYR A 348 11.05 -11.89 10.52
CA TYR A 348 10.43 -12.53 11.69
C TYR A 348 10.97 -11.95 12.99
N ALA A 349 12.29 -11.80 13.14
CA ALA A 349 12.91 -11.23 14.34
C ALA A 349 12.46 -9.77 14.60
N GLN A 350 12.32 -8.97 13.54
CA GLN A 350 11.82 -7.60 13.65
C GLN A 350 10.37 -7.55 14.16
N LEU A 351 9.49 -8.40 13.63
CA LEU A 351 8.09 -8.48 14.06
C LEU A 351 7.96 -9.07 15.47
N ASP A 352 8.80 -10.06 15.82
CA ASP A 352 8.86 -10.63 17.18
C ASP A 352 9.28 -9.59 18.22
N ALA A 353 10.23 -8.72 17.88
CA ALA A 353 10.64 -7.62 18.74
C ALA A 353 9.50 -6.62 19.00
N ILE A 354 8.74 -6.24 17.98
CA ILE A 354 7.56 -5.37 18.11
C ILE A 354 6.52 -6.00 19.03
N LEU A 355 6.28 -7.30 18.85
CA LEU A 355 5.29 -8.02 19.63
C LEU A 355 5.73 -8.22 21.09
N ALA A 356 7.01 -8.51 21.33
CA ALA A 356 7.58 -8.63 22.67
C ALA A 356 7.45 -7.31 23.46
N ASP A 357 7.68 -6.17 22.82
CA ASP A 357 7.47 -4.85 23.43
C ASP A 357 6.00 -4.66 23.86
N ALA A 358 5.06 -4.97 22.96
CA ALA A 358 3.63 -4.85 23.23
C ALA A 358 3.15 -5.79 24.36
N GLU A 359 3.64 -7.04 24.38
CA GLU A 359 3.32 -8.04 25.41
C GLU A 359 3.82 -7.58 26.79
N LEU A 360 5.07 -7.10 26.86
CA LEU A 360 5.67 -6.63 28.11
C LEU A 360 4.99 -5.34 28.61
N LEU A 361 4.69 -4.40 27.73
CA LEU A 361 3.94 -3.20 28.09
C LEU A 361 2.53 -3.54 28.62
N LYS A 362 1.83 -4.49 27.97
CA LYS A 362 0.55 -4.97 28.45
C LYS A 362 0.65 -5.55 29.85
N ARG A 363 1.62 -6.44 30.10
CA ARG A 363 1.87 -7.02 31.42
C ARG A 363 2.21 -5.95 32.46
N ALA A 364 3.06 -4.97 32.10
CA ALA A 364 3.40 -3.84 32.97
C ALA A 364 2.18 -3.01 33.37
N ASN A 365 1.24 -2.78 32.46
CA ASN A 365 -0.02 -2.09 32.74
C ASN A 365 -0.94 -2.86 33.70
N GLN A 366 -0.83 -4.19 33.74
CA GLN A 366 -1.65 -5.09 34.52
C GLN A 366 -1.05 -5.48 35.87
N ILE A 367 0.11 -4.95 36.28
CA ILE A 367 0.75 -5.21 37.55
C ILE A 367 -0.23 -4.88 38.70
N ARG A 368 -0.44 -5.88 39.59
CA ARG A 368 -1.29 -5.79 40.77
C ARG A 368 -0.57 -6.19 42.05
N SER A 369 0.62 -6.77 41.95
CA SER A 369 1.46 -7.16 43.10
C SER A 369 2.93 -6.92 42.83
N PRO A 370 3.78 -6.85 43.88
CA PRO A 370 5.24 -6.76 43.74
C PRO A 370 5.86 -7.93 42.97
N GLU A 371 5.31 -9.16 43.12
CA GLU A 371 5.76 -10.36 42.46
C GLU A 371 5.52 -10.26 40.94
N GLU A 372 4.35 -9.77 40.55
CA GLU A 372 4.04 -9.48 39.13
C GLU A 372 4.99 -8.42 38.57
N GLY A 373 5.26 -7.35 39.34
CA GLY A 373 6.21 -6.32 38.96
C GLY A 373 7.61 -6.88 38.71
N ASN A 374 8.14 -7.68 39.63
CA ASN A 374 9.42 -8.36 39.48
C ASN A 374 9.44 -9.33 38.28
N SER A 375 8.34 -10.06 38.04
CA SER A 375 8.19 -10.95 36.88
C SER A 375 8.25 -10.17 35.56
N VAL A 376 7.61 -9.00 35.49
CA VAL A 376 7.68 -8.15 34.29
C VAL A 376 9.10 -7.61 34.09
N ILE A 377 9.75 -7.10 35.13
CA ILE A 377 11.13 -6.61 35.07
C ILE A 377 12.08 -7.70 34.57
N SER A 378 11.97 -8.91 35.10
CA SER A 378 12.76 -10.07 34.65
C SER A 378 12.50 -10.41 33.17
N GLY A 379 11.23 -10.36 32.74
CA GLY A 379 10.87 -10.58 31.32
C GLY A 379 11.46 -9.51 30.41
N VAL A 380 11.49 -8.24 30.85
CA VAL A 380 12.12 -7.15 30.09
C VAL A 380 13.63 -7.36 29.96
N GLN A 381 14.31 -7.78 31.05
CA GLN A 381 15.73 -8.10 31.00
C GLN A 381 16.03 -9.25 30.02
N GLN A 382 15.24 -10.32 30.08
CA GLN A 382 15.38 -11.44 29.16
C GLN A 382 15.16 -11.03 27.69
N ALA A 383 14.19 -10.16 27.43
CA ALA A 383 13.94 -9.64 26.09
C ALA A 383 15.08 -8.75 25.58
N ARG A 384 15.71 -7.95 26.45
CA ARG A 384 16.91 -7.18 26.14
C ARG A 384 18.08 -8.10 25.84
N ASP A 385 18.35 -9.07 26.72
CA ASP A 385 19.52 -9.96 26.62
C ASP A 385 19.43 -10.89 25.38
N SER A 386 18.21 -11.16 24.89
CA SER A 386 17.96 -11.88 23.63
C SER A 386 17.92 -10.95 22.40
N GLY A 387 18.17 -9.67 22.53
CA GLY A 387 18.16 -8.70 21.42
C GLY A 387 16.75 -8.30 20.92
N ARG A 388 15.67 -8.75 21.56
CA ARG A 388 14.29 -8.39 21.19
C ARG A 388 13.90 -6.96 21.62
N LEU A 389 14.60 -6.40 22.61
CA LEU A 389 14.45 -5.01 23.00
C LEU A 389 15.81 -4.29 22.95
N THR A 390 15.80 -3.04 22.49
CA THR A 390 16.95 -2.18 22.67
C THR A 390 17.16 -1.86 24.15
N GLU A 391 18.40 -1.59 24.57
CA GLU A 391 18.69 -1.23 25.96
C GLU A 391 17.88 -0.02 26.43
N ARG A 392 17.75 1.00 25.59
CA ARG A 392 16.93 2.17 25.88
C ARG A 392 15.48 1.77 26.18
N ARG A 393 14.87 0.95 25.32
CA ARG A 393 13.47 0.55 25.48
C ARG A 393 13.26 -0.35 26.71
N ALA A 394 14.20 -1.24 26.96
CA ALA A 394 14.21 -2.08 28.16
C ALA A 394 14.24 -1.22 29.43
N ASN A 395 15.12 -0.24 29.50
CA ASN A 395 15.21 0.68 30.65
C ASN A 395 13.91 1.48 30.84
N GLU A 396 13.28 1.98 29.77
CA GLU A 396 11.97 2.64 29.84
C GLU A 396 10.90 1.73 30.47
N LEU A 397 10.80 0.47 30.03
CA LEU A 397 9.84 -0.50 30.56
C LEU A 397 10.15 -0.92 32.01
N ILE A 398 11.43 -1.08 32.37
CA ILE A 398 11.86 -1.37 33.74
C ILE A 398 11.43 -0.25 34.66
N TYR A 399 11.76 1.00 34.34
CA TYR A 399 11.40 2.16 35.18
C TYR A 399 9.88 2.30 35.29
N TYR A 400 9.15 2.12 34.19
CA TYR A 400 7.69 2.11 34.22
C TYR A 400 7.12 1.01 35.14
N SER A 401 7.68 -0.20 35.09
CA SER A 401 7.27 -1.32 35.92
C SER A 401 7.56 -1.08 37.41
N ILE A 402 8.72 -0.47 37.73
CA ILE A 402 9.09 -0.06 39.11
C ILE A 402 8.06 0.92 39.65
N LEU A 403 7.73 1.96 38.91
CA LEU A 403 6.78 2.98 39.34
C LEU A 403 5.36 2.41 39.48
N LYS A 404 4.94 1.52 38.58
CA LYS A 404 3.64 0.84 38.68
C LYS A 404 3.56 -0.05 39.92
N THR A 405 4.60 -0.83 40.20
CA THR A 405 4.67 -1.70 41.38
C THR A 405 4.62 -0.88 42.67
N ALA A 406 5.39 0.20 42.73
CA ALA A 406 5.37 1.08 43.88
C ALA A 406 4.01 1.75 44.08
N ALA A 407 3.33 2.13 43.00
CA ALA A 407 1.97 2.67 43.07
C ALA A 407 0.94 1.65 43.61
N VAL A 408 1.09 0.36 43.27
CA VAL A 408 0.24 -0.71 43.83
C VAL A 408 0.41 -0.83 45.36
N LEU A 409 1.66 -0.75 45.83
CA LEU A 409 1.95 -0.79 47.27
C LEU A 409 1.36 0.38 48.04
N CYS A 410 1.24 1.54 47.38
CA CYS A 410 0.66 2.75 47.95
C CYS A 410 -0.86 2.89 47.77
N ALA A 411 -1.51 1.95 47.05
CA ALA A 411 -2.94 1.98 46.81
C ALA A 411 -3.74 1.78 48.10
N ALA A 412 -4.88 2.45 48.20
CA ALA A 412 -5.80 2.26 49.33
C ALA A 412 -6.35 0.80 49.39
N PRO A 413 -6.62 0.22 50.56
CA PRO A 413 -6.54 0.85 51.88
C PRO A 413 -5.14 0.78 52.55
N ALA A 414 -4.24 -0.07 52.07
CA ALA A 414 -2.99 -0.41 52.77
C ALA A 414 -1.99 0.74 52.88
N ARG A 415 -1.90 1.63 51.87
CA ARG A 415 -1.01 2.82 51.79
C ARG A 415 0.41 2.55 52.34
N ASN A 416 1.03 1.45 51.94
CA ASN A 416 2.33 1.05 52.48
C ASN A 416 3.49 1.84 51.82
N TRP A 417 3.65 3.11 52.24
CA TRP A 417 4.69 4.00 51.70
C TRP A 417 6.10 3.42 51.92
N ARG A 418 6.36 2.81 53.10
CA ARG A 418 7.66 2.23 53.40
C ARG A 418 8.02 1.08 52.45
N ALA A 419 7.10 0.17 52.21
CA ALA A 419 7.34 -0.93 51.26
C ALA A 419 7.59 -0.41 49.82
N ALA A 420 6.87 0.64 49.42
CA ALA A 420 7.06 1.25 48.11
C ALA A 420 8.41 1.96 47.99
N ILE A 421 8.84 2.69 49.04
CA ILE A 421 10.18 3.32 49.08
C ILE A 421 11.27 2.26 48.98
N ASN A 422 11.21 1.21 49.81
CA ASN A 422 12.19 0.11 49.81
C ASN A 422 12.27 -0.60 48.48
N PHE A 423 11.11 -0.80 47.84
CA PHE A 423 11.05 -1.41 46.50
C PHE A 423 11.76 -0.56 45.46
N ILE A 424 11.48 0.77 45.42
CA ILE A 424 12.14 1.69 44.50
C ILE A 424 13.64 1.74 44.78
N GLU A 425 14.09 1.90 46.04
CA GLU A 425 15.49 1.98 46.40
C GLU A 425 16.26 0.72 46.01
N THR A 426 15.71 -0.46 46.27
CA THR A 426 16.28 -1.73 45.84
C THR A 426 16.44 -1.80 44.32
N ALA A 427 15.41 -1.33 43.59
CA ALA A 427 15.43 -1.29 42.14
C ALA A 427 16.47 -0.30 41.61
N VAL A 428 16.59 0.87 42.24
CA VAL A 428 17.58 1.91 41.86
C VAL A 428 19.04 1.40 42.01
N ILE A 429 19.33 0.60 43.02
CA ILE A 429 20.66 -0.01 43.18
C ILE A 429 21.01 -0.90 41.99
N ARG A 430 20.00 -1.59 41.41
CA ARG A 430 20.18 -2.56 40.32
C ARG A 430 20.13 -1.94 38.92
N PHE A 431 19.25 -0.96 38.73
CA PHE A 431 18.91 -0.45 37.39
C PHE A 431 19.22 1.03 37.21
N GLY A 432 19.75 1.70 38.25
CA GLY A 432 19.95 3.13 38.23
C GLY A 432 18.68 3.92 38.45
N THR A 433 18.72 5.22 38.23
CA THR A 433 17.64 6.15 38.48
C THR A 433 17.36 7.03 37.27
N ASN A 434 16.19 7.65 37.26
CA ASN A 434 15.85 8.75 36.37
C ASN A 434 15.04 9.82 37.14
N ARG A 435 14.81 10.95 36.47
CA ARG A 435 14.11 12.09 37.09
C ARG A 435 12.72 11.72 37.66
N GLU A 436 11.99 10.83 37.00
CA GLU A 436 10.64 10.43 37.41
C GLU A 436 10.68 9.55 38.66
N ILE A 437 11.60 8.60 38.73
CA ILE A 437 11.84 7.76 39.91
C ILE A 437 12.25 8.62 41.11
N GLU A 438 13.20 9.56 40.93
CA GLU A 438 13.62 10.45 41.99
C GLU A 438 12.52 11.35 42.53
N GLN A 439 11.68 11.86 41.64
CA GLN A 439 10.52 12.67 42.01
C GLN A 439 9.49 11.85 42.80
N THR A 440 9.22 10.63 42.33
CA THR A 440 8.29 9.70 42.98
C THR A 440 8.80 9.31 44.35
N LEU A 441 10.08 8.98 44.46
CA LEU A 441 10.72 8.62 45.74
C LEU A 441 10.62 9.79 46.76
N ARG A 442 10.89 11.02 46.34
CA ARG A 442 10.70 12.22 47.18
C ARG A 442 9.27 12.36 47.61
N THR A 443 8.32 12.19 46.70
CA THR A 443 6.89 12.28 47.05
C THR A 443 6.47 11.24 48.08
N TYR A 444 6.93 9.98 47.92
CA TYR A 444 6.61 8.89 48.82
C TYR A 444 7.24 9.07 50.20
N ARG A 445 8.50 9.58 50.28
CA ARG A 445 9.14 9.95 51.56
C ARG A 445 8.36 11.06 52.27
N ASN A 446 7.96 12.10 51.57
CA ASN A 446 7.11 13.16 52.14
C ASN A 446 5.76 12.64 52.66
N ASN A 447 5.13 11.72 51.92
CA ASN A 447 3.88 11.11 52.34
C ASN A 447 4.07 10.21 53.58
N LEU A 448 5.18 9.51 53.71
CA LEU A 448 5.49 8.71 54.88
C LEU A 448 5.76 9.60 56.12
N ALA A 449 6.48 10.70 55.96
CA ALA A 449 6.66 11.68 57.03
C ALA A 449 5.34 12.29 57.50
N ALA A 450 4.47 12.62 56.56
CA ALA A 450 3.11 13.09 56.86
C ALA A 450 2.24 12.00 57.55
N ASP A 451 2.41 10.72 57.22
CA ASP A 451 1.74 9.62 57.93
C ASP A 451 2.19 9.56 59.40
N TYR A 452 3.49 9.68 59.71
CA TYR A 452 3.98 9.77 61.07
C TYR A 452 3.37 10.94 61.83
N HIS A 453 3.32 12.13 61.22
CA HIS A 453 2.66 13.30 61.81
C HIS A 453 1.21 13.00 62.09
N ASN A 454 0.44 12.48 61.16
CA ASN A 454 -0.99 12.20 61.34
C ASN A 454 -1.24 11.16 62.43
N ARG A 455 -0.44 10.12 62.53
CA ARG A 455 -0.52 9.09 63.57
C ARG A 455 -0.14 9.68 64.94
N PHE A 456 0.96 10.46 65.01
CA PHE A 456 1.32 11.23 66.19
C PHE A 456 0.14 12.12 66.65
N ALA A 457 -0.40 12.95 65.79
CA ALA A 457 -1.47 13.87 66.11
C ALA A 457 -2.75 13.14 66.59
N ALA A 458 -3.07 11.99 66.00
CA ALA A 458 -4.19 11.16 66.41
C ALA A 458 -4.05 10.63 67.85
N GLU A 459 -2.87 10.07 68.21
CA GLU A 459 -2.63 9.59 69.58
C GLU A 459 -2.46 10.72 70.58
N TRP A 460 -1.85 11.85 70.16
CA TRP A 460 -1.74 13.05 70.99
C TRP A 460 -3.12 13.62 71.38
N ASN A 461 -4.01 13.69 70.40
CA ASN A 461 -5.41 14.18 70.65
C ASN A 461 -6.23 13.22 71.54
N ARG A 462 -5.89 11.90 71.51
CA ARG A 462 -6.46 10.91 72.43
C ARG A 462 -5.87 10.93 73.84
N LYS A 463 -4.84 11.78 74.05
CA LYS A 463 -4.04 11.85 75.25
C LYS A 463 -3.17 10.62 75.55
N ASN A 464 -2.91 9.82 74.55
CA ASN A 464 -2.00 8.67 74.61
C ASN A 464 -0.54 9.16 74.36
N TYR A 465 -0.01 9.99 75.27
CA TYR A 465 1.24 10.73 75.07
C TYR A 465 2.46 9.85 74.87
N ASP A 466 2.57 8.72 75.55
CA ASP A 466 3.69 7.76 75.39
C ASP A 466 3.71 7.15 74.00
N GLN A 467 2.55 6.74 73.51
CA GLN A 467 2.38 6.17 72.18
C GLN A 467 2.63 7.25 71.08
N ALA A 468 2.15 8.46 71.29
CA ALA A 468 2.39 9.57 70.39
C ALA A 468 3.90 9.86 70.29
N GLU A 469 4.63 9.90 71.42
CA GLU A 469 6.08 10.14 71.47
C GLU A 469 6.88 9.00 70.81
N LEU A 470 6.46 7.75 70.96
CA LEU A 470 7.06 6.59 70.27
C LEU A 470 6.96 6.79 68.76
N ILE A 471 5.78 7.07 68.23
CA ILE A 471 5.55 7.33 66.80
C ILE A 471 6.41 8.51 66.29
N LEU A 472 6.47 9.60 67.06
CA LEU A 472 7.27 10.75 66.71
C LEU A 472 8.79 10.44 66.69
N ASN A 473 9.29 9.65 67.63
CA ASN A 473 10.66 9.21 67.68
C ASN A 473 11.02 8.34 66.47
N GLU A 474 10.12 7.39 66.11
CA GLU A 474 10.29 6.60 64.88
C GLU A 474 10.33 7.51 63.64
N GLY A 475 9.41 8.46 63.54
CA GLY A 475 9.37 9.38 62.39
C GLY A 475 10.63 10.25 62.27
N LEU A 476 11.11 10.80 63.41
CA LEU A 476 12.34 11.63 63.44
C LEU A 476 13.63 10.81 63.24
N SER A 477 13.63 9.54 63.61
CA SER A 477 14.75 8.64 63.28
C SER A 477 14.89 8.42 61.77
N GLU A 478 13.81 8.43 61.05
CA GLU A 478 13.79 8.21 59.60
C GLU A 478 13.89 9.55 58.81
N PHE A 479 13.29 10.60 59.34
CA PHE A 479 13.19 11.94 58.74
C PHE A 479 13.66 13.03 59.75
N PRO A 480 14.94 13.09 60.09
CA PRO A 480 15.44 13.96 61.16
C PRO A 480 15.28 15.45 60.84
N ASP A 481 15.24 15.82 59.56
CA ASP A 481 15.09 17.21 59.10
C ASP A 481 13.65 17.60 58.68
N ASP A 482 12.67 16.73 58.89
CA ASP A 482 11.29 17.03 58.50
C ASP A 482 10.70 18.14 59.42
N ARG A 483 10.28 19.23 58.79
CA ARG A 483 9.84 20.43 59.48
C ARG A 483 8.61 20.18 60.38
N GLN A 484 7.68 19.34 59.89
CA GLN A 484 6.46 19.08 60.65
C GLN A 484 6.73 18.21 61.86
N LEU A 485 7.50 17.15 61.73
CA LEU A 485 7.91 16.29 62.83
C LEU A 485 8.74 17.03 63.88
N LEU A 486 9.63 17.95 63.47
CA LEU A 486 10.35 18.83 64.36
C LEU A 486 9.44 19.80 65.14
N SER A 487 8.40 20.31 64.48
CA SER A 487 7.36 21.14 65.16
C SER A 487 6.58 20.32 66.19
N ASP A 488 6.27 19.06 65.88
CA ASP A 488 5.60 18.13 66.80
C ASP A 488 6.49 17.88 68.03
N ARG A 489 7.81 17.70 67.84
CA ARG A 489 8.79 17.57 68.93
C ARG A 489 8.79 18.80 69.86
N GLN A 490 8.72 19.98 69.30
CA GLN A 490 8.59 21.21 70.13
C GLN A 490 7.31 21.23 70.93
N THR A 491 6.22 20.68 70.38
CA THR A 491 4.95 20.58 71.09
C THR A 491 5.02 19.61 72.26
N VAL A 492 5.66 18.44 72.09
CA VAL A 492 5.92 17.49 73.18
C VAL A 492 6.75 18.13 74.27
N ASN A 493 7.85 18.80 73.93
CA ASN A 493 8.74 19.43 74.90
C ASN A 493 8.06 20.53 75.71
N ARG A 494 7.19 21.36 75.08
CA ARG A 494 6.40 22.38 75.76
C ARG A 494 5.37 21.78 76.75
N ASN A 495 4.77 20.65 76.46
CA ASN A 495 3.80 19.99 77.36
C ASN A 495 4.50 19.31 78.56
N ARG A 496 5.71 18.79 78.40
CA ARG A 496 6.54 18.24 79.49
C ARG A 496 7.02 19.31 80.50
N ALA A 497 7.17 20.55 80.04
CA ALA A 497 7.67 21.66 80.82
C ALA A 497 6.52 22.35 81.64
N ARG A 498 5.32 21.96 81.39
CA ARG A 498 4.10 22.37 82.12
C ARG A 498 3.65 21.29 83.11
#